data_7b0de5eaec662569d3e54dee6a86eca1
#
_entry.id   7b0de5eaec662569d3e54dee6a86eca1
#
_cell.length_a   1.000
_cell.length_b   1.000
_cell.length_c   1.000
_cell.angle_alpha   90.00
_cell.angle_beta   90.00
_cell.angle_gamma   90.00
#
_symmetry.space_group_name_H-M   'P 1'
#
loop_
_entity.id
_entity.type
_entity.pdbx_description
1 polymer ?
#
loop_
_entity_poly.entity_id
_entity_poly.type
_entity_poly.pdbx_seq_one_letter_code
_entity_poly.pdbx_strand_id
1 'polypeptide(L)'
;MAGKELIPMNTEQSLYEMNYTWLSLTQKMLLKDKSVAMFRLGLNKPIADLISRMTESQLHQLSQHPHFIFTLRIKEPAALEGLLQDSRVDHLRPMHAAILCLSDAGGAHGL
;
A
#
# COMPACT_ATOMS: atom_id res chain seq x y z
N MET A 1 -16.86 -1.56 24.98
CA MET A 1 -16.52 -1.59 24.61
C MET A 1 -16.04 -1.72 24.31
N ALA A 2 -16.07 -2.07 24.38
CA ALA A 2 -15.46 -2.30 24.02
C ALA A 2 -14.88 -2.11 23.36
N GLY A 3 -15.07 -2.20 22.90
CA GLY A 3 -14.40 -1.98 21.88
C GLY A 3 -13.30 -1.30 22.15
N LYS A 4 -13.23 -0.68 22.69
CA LYS A 4 -12.39 -0.02 22.86
C LYS A 4 -11.49 -0.51 23.52
N GLU A 5 -11.75 -1.13 24.07
CA GLU A 5 -10.99 -1.60 24.72
C GLU A 5 -10.08 -2.07 23.98
N LEU A 6 -10.36 -2.24 23.18
CA LEU A 6 -9.62 -2.80 22.42
C LEU A 6 -8.63 -2.07 22.03
N ILE A 7 -8.70 -1.28 22.12
CA ILE A 7 -7.90 -0.54 21.65
C ILE A 7 -7.07 0.02 22.49
N PRO A 8 -6.69 -0.52 23.28
CA PRO A 8 -5.82 -0.05 24.08
C PRO A 8 -4.60 0.12 23.36
N MET A 9 -4.48 -0.52 22.30
CA MET A 9 -3.37 -0.36 21.64
C MET A 9 -3.21 0.99 21.25
N ASN A 10 -2.11 1.56 21.35
CA ASN A 10 -1.94 2.91 20.97
C ASN A 10 -1.75 3.03 19.49
N THR A 11 -1.86 4.22 18.99
CA THR A 11 -1.76 4.48 17.56
C THR A 11 -0.39 4.13 17.02
N GLU A 12 0.66 4.40 17.80
CA GLU A 12 2.02 4.08 17.35
C GLU A 12 2.19 2.59 17.12
N GLN A 13 1.62 1.79 18.01
CA GLN A 13 1.72 0.34 17.85
C GLN A 13 0.98 -0.10 16.59
N SER A 14 -0.20 0.46 16.36
CA SER A 14 -0.97 0.11 15.17
C SER A 14 -0.25 0.52 13.90
N LEU A 15 0.33 1.72 13.88
CA LEU A 15 1.09 2.18 12.71
C LEU A 15 2.27 1.28 12.44
N TYR A 16 2.99 0.89 13.49
CA TYR A 16 4.12 0.01 13.35
C TYR A 16 3.70 -1.33 12.72
N GLU A 17 2.64 -1.90 13.24
CA GLU A 17 2.18 -3.20 12.74
C GLU A 17 1.73 -3.12 11.30
N MET A 18 1.03 -2.07 10.94
CA MET A 18 0.57 -1.92 9.56
C MET A 18 1.74 -1.66 8.61
N ASN A 19 2.69 -0.83 9.03
CA ASN A 19 3.87 -0.58 8.22
C ASN A 19 4.65 -1.87 8.01
N TYR A 20 4.83 -2.65 9.06
CA TYR A 20 5.57 -3.88 8.95
C TYR A 20 4.84 -4.88 8.05
N THR A 21 3.53 -5.01 8.22
CA THR A 21 2.75 -5.93 7.40
C THR A 21 2.86 -5.56 5.93
N TRP A 22 2.75 -4.28 5.62
CA TRP A 22 2.85 -3.82 4.24
C TRP A 22 4.23 -4.09 3.66
N LEU A 23 5.27 -3.77 4.41
CA LEU A 23 6.64 -3.99 3.94
C LEU A 23 6.93 -5.47 3.73
N SER A 24 6.51 -6.29 4.66
CA SER A 24 6.74 -7.72 4.59
C SER A 24 6.01 -8.33 3.39
N LEU A 25 4.76 -7.93 3.18
CA LEU A 25 4.00 -8.41 2.05
C LEU A 25 4.62 -7.94 0.74
N THR A 26 5.02 -6.68 0.69
CA THR A 26 5.64 -6.10 -0.50
C THR A 26 6.91 -6.87 -0.87
N GLN A 27 7.75 -7.16 0.12
CA GLN A 27 8.97 -7.89 -0.15
C GLN A 27 8.68 -9.28 -0.70
N LYS A 28 7.71 -9.95 -0.11
CA LYS A 28 7.34 -11.29 -0.60
C LYS A 28 6.82 -11.23 -2.02
N MET A 29 6.01 -10.25 -2.34
CA MET A 29 5.49 -10.11 -3.70
C MET A 29 6.60 -9.80 -4.69
N LEU A 30 7.54 -8.96 -4.31
CA LEU A 30 8.66 -8.61 -5.17
C LEU A 30 9.54 -9.82 -5.44
N LEU A 31 9.76 -10.64 -4.43
CA LEU A 31 10.58 -11.84 -4.61
C LEU A 31 9.89 -12.90 -5.45
N LYS A 32 8.56 -12.89 -5.45
CA LYS A 32 7.82 -13.86 -6.23
C LYS A 32 7.74 -13.44 -7.69
N ASP A 33 7.42 -12.20 -7.97
CA ASP A 33 7.35 -11.69 -9.33
C ASP A 33 7.52 -10.18 -9.27
N LYS A 34 8.74 -9.75 -9.52
CA LYS A 34 9.10 -8.35 -9.33
C LYS A 34 8.30 -7.40 -10.21
N SER A 35 8.16 -7.73 -11.48
CA SER A 35 7.45 -6.86 -12.41
C SER A 35 5.99 -6.68 -12.02
N VAL A 36 5.33 -7.78 -11.71
CA VAL A 36 3.93 -7.73 -11.32
C VAL A 36 3.77 -6.95 -10.02
N ALA A 37 4.65 -7.21 -9.06
CA ALA A 37 4.57 -6.51 -7.77
C ALA A 37 4.78 -5.02 -7.94
N MET A 38 5.77 -4.63 -8.73
CA MET A 38 6.02 -3.22 -8.98
C MET A 38 4.80 -2.53 -9.58
N PHE A 39 4.16 -3.20 -10.53
CA PHE A 39 2.98 -2.63 -11.18
C PHE A 39 1.82 -2.51 -10.20
N ARG A 40 1.54 -3.57 -9.48
CA ARG A 40 0.40 -3.58 -8.57
C ARG A 40 0.58 -2.63 -7.40
N LEU A 41 1.80 -2.46 -6.93
CA LEU A 41 2.07 -1.63 -5.78
C LEU A 41 2.52 -0.22 -6.14
N GLY A 42 2.73 0.03 -7.42
CA GLY A 42 3.14 1.36 -7.85
C GLY A 42 4.55 1.73 -7.43
N LEU A 43 5.47 0.76 -7.51
CA LEU A 43 6.84 1.00 -7.09
C LEU A 43 7.76 1.18 -8.29
N ASN A 44 8.70 2.09 -8.17
CA ASN A 44 9.72 2.21 -9.20
C ASN A 44 10.84 1.22 -8.90
N LYS A 45 11.71 1.02 -9.87
CA LYS A 45 12.72 -0.01 -9.75
C LYS A 45 13.70 0.22 -8.59
N PRO A 46 14.23 1.42 -8.37
CA PRO A 46 15.16 1.61 -7.25
C PRO A 46 14.53 1.26 -5.90
N ILE A 47 13.28 1.65 -5.69
CA ILE A 47 12.59 1.33 -4.43
C ILE A 47 12.34 -0.18 -4.34
N ALA A 48 11.89 -0.78 -5.43
CA ALA A 48 11.65 -2.22 -5.45
C ALA A 48 12.91 -3.00 -5.14
N ASP A 49 14.03 -2.59 -5.74
CA ASP A 49 15.30 -3.25 -5.49
C ASP A 49 15.71 -3.13 -4.03
N LEU A 50 15.53 -1.95 -3.47
CA LEU A 50 15.91 -1.73 -2.09
C LEU A 50 15.08 -2.58 -1.14
N ILE A 51 13.77 -2.57 -1.31
CA ILE A 51 12.90 -3.36 -0.45
C ILE A 51 13.19 -4.85 -0.60
N SER A 52 13.46 -5.30 -1.82
CA SER A 52 13.71 -6.71 -2.06
C SER A 52 14.91 -7.25 -1.25
N ARG A 53 15.89 -6.40 -0.99
CA ARG A 53 17.05 -6.90 -0.27
C ARG A 53 17.15 -6.44 1.17
N MET A 54 16.07 -5.90 1.72
CA MET A 54 16.08 -5.52 3.13
C MET A 54 16.11 -6.76 4.01
N THR A 55 16.86 -6.67 5.07
CA THR A 55 16.88 -7.73 6.07
C THR A 55 15.65 -7.57 6.97
N GLU A 56 15.36 -8.60 7.73
CA GLU A 56 14.23 -8.54 8.66
C GLU A 56 14.42 -7.40 9.64
N SER A 57 15.63 -7.20 10.10
CA SER A 57 15.93 -6.11 11.03
C SER A 57 15.63 -4.75 10.39
N GLN A 58 15.97 -4.60 9.13
CA GLN A 58 15.71 -3.34 8.44
C GLN A 58 14.21 -3.12 8.22
N LEU A 59 13.46 -4.19 7.95
CA LEU A 59 12.02 -4.07 7.82
C LEU A 59 11.42 -3.57 9.13
N HIS A 60 11.86 -4.13 10.25
CA HIS A 60 11.36 -3.69 11.54
C HIS A 60 11.76 -2.24 11.83
N GLN A 61 12.97 -1.88 11.50
CA GLN A 61 13.45 -0.54 11.74
C GLN A 61 12.63 0.48 10.95
N LEU A 62 12.39 0.20 9.69
CA LEU A 62 11.62 1.11 8.86
C LEU A 62 10.16 1.18 9.31
N SER A 63 9.64 0.05 9.80
CA SER A 63 8.24 0.00 10.25
C SER A 63 7.98 0.92 11.44
N GLN A 64 9.01 1.26 12.19
CA GLN A 64 8.84 2.09 13.37
C GLN A 64 8.70 3.57 13.05
N HIS A 65 8.65 3.91 11.78
CA HIS A 65 8.43 5.28 11.37
C HIS A 65 7.10 5.78 11.97
N PRO A 66 7.04 6.99 12.48
CA PRO A 66 5.83 7.47 13.18
C PRO A 66 4.63 7.73 12.27
N HIS A 67 4.77 7.57 10.99
CA HIS A 67 3.66 7.73 10.06
C HIS A 67 3.57 6.51 9.17
N PHE A 68 2.46 6.38 8.43
CA PHE A 68 2.41 5.34 7.42
C PHE A 68 3.48 5.62 6.38
N ILE A 69 4.18 4.57 5.98
CA ILE A 69 5.20 4.72 4.94
C ILE A 69 4.61 4.48 3.56
N PHE A 70 3.32 4.25 3.47
CA PHE A 70 2.62 4.11 2.21
C PHE A 70 1.41 5.02 2.24
N THR A 71 0.83 5.30 1.07
CA THR A 71 -0.24 6.26 1.01
C THR A 71 -1.34 5.77 0.08
N LEU A 72 -2.51 6.35 0.25
CA LEU A 72 -3.66 6.02 -0.57
C LEU A 72 -3.41 6.49 -1.99
N ARG A 73 -3.62 5.60 -2.95
CA ARG A 73 -3.42 5.95 -4.34
C ARG A 73 -4.48 6.84 -4.90
N ILE A 74 -5.70 6.66 -4.44
CA ILE A 74 -6.83 7.39 -4.99
C ILE A 74 -6.91 8.73 -4.31
N LYS A 75 -6.68 9.78 -5.08
CA LYS A 75 -6.66 11.13 -4.52
C LYS A 75 -7.91 11.93 -4.84
N GLU A 76 -8.74 11.43 -5.76
CA GLU A 76 -9.94 12.15 -6.16
C GLU A 76 -11.15 11.61 -5.43
N PRO A 77 -11.90 12.45 -4.71
CA PRO A 77 -13.06 11.96 -3.97
C PRO A 77 -14.09 11.28 -4.89
N ALA A 78 -14.29 11.82 -6.07
CA ALA A 78 -15.26 11.23 -6.99
C ALA A 78 -14.86 9.83 -7.40
N ALA A 79 -13.57 9.60 -7.60
CA ALA A 79 -13.09 8.28 -7.96
C ALA A 79 -13.28 7.30 -6.81
N LEU A 80 -13.04 7.75 -5.59
CA LEU A 80 -13.22 6.91 -4.43
C LEU A 80 -14.69 6.55 -4.24
N GLU A 81 -15.57 7.53 -4.45
CA GLU A 81 -17.00 7.26 -4.38
C GLU A 81 -17.44 6.27 -5.45
N GLY A 82 -16.85 6.36 -6.63
CA GLY A 82 -17.14 5.41 -7.68
C GLY A 82 -16.79 3.99 -7.29
N LEU A 83 -15.68 3.82 -6.62
CA LEU A 83 -15.29 2.49 -6.15
C LEU A 83 -16.27 1.95 -5.12
N LEU A 84 -16.80 2.82 -4.28
CA LEU A 84 -17.79 2.40 -3.30
C LEU A 84 -19.08 1.93 -3.96
N GLN A 85 -19.44 2.57 -5.06
CA GLN A 85 -20.65 2.18 -5.78
C GLN A 85 -20.45 0.93 -6.61
N ASP A 86 -19.24 0.71 -7.10
CA ASP A 86 -18.94 -0.46 -7.89
C ASP A 86 -18.31 -1.52 -7.00
N SER A 87 -19.10 -2.06 -6.10
CA SER A 87 -18.53 -3.00 -5.13
C SER A 87 -18.65 -4.45 -5.56
N ARG A 88 -19.33 -4.72 -6.66
CA ARG A 88 -19.53 -6.11 -7.04
C ARG A 88 -18.34 -6.65 -7.81
N VAL A 89 -18.17 -7.94 -7.70
CA VAL A 89 -17.01 -8.59 -8.28
C VAL A 89 -16.90 -8.38 -9.79
N ASP A 90 -18.04 -8.42 -10.47
CA ASP A 90 -17.99 -8.30 -11.92
C ASP A 90 -17.59 -6.91 -12.38
N HIS A 91 -17.40 -5.96 -11.46
CA HIS A 91 -16.97 -4.63 -11.80
C HIS A 91 -15.50 -4.37 -11.41
N LEU A 92 -14.79 -5.41 -11.06
CA LEU A 92 -13.42 -5.23 -10.63
C LEU A 92 -12.48 -4.71 -11.69
N ARG A 93 -12.68 -5.11 -12.94
CA ARG A 93 -11.78 -4.66 -14.00
C ARG A 93 -11.84 -3.15 -14.20
N PRO A 94 -13.04 -2.56 -14.33
CA PRO A 94 -13.11 -1.11 -14.47
C PRO A 94 -12.50 -0.39 -13.27
N MET A 95 -12.70 -0.94 -12.08
CA MET A 95 -12.14 -0.33 -10.90
C MET A 95 -10.61 -0.36 -10.93
N HIS A 96 -10.05 -1.50 -11.34
CA HIS A 96 -8.61 -1.60 -11.45
C HIS A 96 -8.06 -0.60 -12.46
N ALA A 97 -8.72 -0.47 -13.61
CA ALA A 97 -8.27 0.47 -14.62
C ALA A 97 -8.31 1.89 -14.09
N ALA A 98 -9.37 2.23 -13.37
CA ALA A 98 -9.50 3.58 -12.82
C ALA A 98 -8.39 3.87 -11.81
N ILE A 99 -8.09 2.92 -10.96
CA ILE A 99 -7.05 3.10 -9.97
C ILE A 99 -5.70 3.28 -10.64
N LEU A 100 -5.42 2.49 -11.65
CA LEU A 100 -4.15 2.59 -12.35
C LEU A 100 -4.02 3.91 -13.10
N CYS A 101 -5.09 4.36 -13.71
CA CYS A 101 -5.06 5.63 -14.41
C CYS A 101 -4.79 6.78 -13.46
N LEU A 102 -5.45 6.78 -12.31
CA LEU A 102 -5.24 7.82 -11.33
C LEU A 102 -3.82 7.77 -10.80
N SER A 103 -3.32 6.57 -10.59
CA SER A 103 -1.96 6.39 -10.10
C SER A 103 -0.97 6.93 -11.11
N ASP A 104 -1.18 6.63 -12.38
CA ASP A 104 -0.29 7.10 -13.43
C ASP A 104 -0.35 8.62 -13.55
N ALA A 105 -1.53 9.18 -13.46
CA ALA A 105 -1.67 10.61 -13.54
C ALA A 105 -0.93 11.29 -12.40
N GLY A 106 -1.05 10.71 -11.24
CA GLY A 106 -0.35 11.24 -10.12
C GLY A 106 1.12 11.01 -10.24
N GLY A 107 1.47 9.87 -10.77
CA GLY A 107 2.86 9.57 -10.87
C GLY A 107 3.49 10.20 -12.07
N ALA A 108 2.72 10.55 -13.01
CA ALA A 108 3.26 11.10 -14.20
C ALA A 108 4.06 12.23 -13.83
N HIS A 109 3.73 12.75 -12.79
CA HIS A 109 4.44 13.72 -12.38
C HIS A 109 5.56 13.13 -11.79
N GLY A 110 5.39 12.12 -11.18
CA GLY A 110 6.48 11.55 -10.56
C GLY A 110 7.11 10.56 -11.41
N LEU A 111 6.54 10.24 -12.38
CA LEU A 111 7.20 9.36 -13.22
C LEU A 111 8.12 10.13 -14.08
#